data_46d644bc86099e9adda3201e3bab9556
#
_entry.id   46d644bc86099e9adda3201e3bab9556
#
_cell.length_a   1.000
_cell.length_b   1.000
_cell.length_c   1.000
_cell.angle_alpha   90.00
_cell.angle_beta   90.00
_cell.angle_gamma   90.00
#
_symmetry.space_group_name_H-M   'P 1'
#
loop_
_entity.id
_entity.type
_entity.pdbx_description
1 polymer ?
#
loop_
_entity_poly.entity_id
_entity_poly.type
_entity_poly.pdbx_seq_one_letter_code
_entity_poly.pdbx_strand_id
1 'polypeptide(L)'
;GKTGRFNGAKLMPSPWKFHQRGESGLWMSELVPEIGKHADEMCLIRSMHCDQPIHPRAMTQMHTGNAQFVRPSLGAWTLYGLGTENENLPGFVALNPQATAAQNYGNAFLPAIYQGTKVGRPQGPRPAMARNLPMGNNGGAVPDIENPRLTRKSQRSQIDFIQQLNQSKLSKDGVDPNVEGVIESYELAFRMQDALPKLMDLGDESEKTLEMYGINENPTDGFGRQCLMARKFIEAGVRFVELNHANWDHHQRLRDQLPDKCNEIDKPIAGLLSDLKKRGLLDETLVIWGGEFGRTPDAQNGDGRDHNNKGYTTWMAGGGVRGGLSYGATDDHGRESVEDKCHVHDWHATILHLLGLDHERLTYRYAGRNFRLTDVYGNVIDKICS
;
A
#
# COMPACT_ATOMS: atom_id res chain seq x y z
N GLY A 1 0.68 -1.85 -36.36
CA GLY A 1 0.51 -3.27 -36.27
C GLY A 1 -0.52 -3.60 -35.21
N LYS A 2 -1.70 -4.03 -35.64
CA LYS A 2 -2.80 -4.49 -34.76
C LYS A 2 -2.40 -5.83 -34.15
N THR A 3 -1.82 -5.85 -33.00
CA THR A 3 -1.63 -7.07 -32.22
C THR A 3 -2.90 -7.32 -31.44
N GLY A 4 -3.86 -8.01 -32.09
CA GLY A 4 -5.15 -8.33 -31.50
C GLY A 4 -5.07 -9.48 -30.50
N ARG A 5 -4.85 -9.22 -29.22
CA ARG A 5 -5.33 -10.10 -28.15
C ARG A 5 -6.85 -10.14 -28.05
N PHE A 6 -7.55 -9.30 -28.78
CA PHE A 6 -9.00 -9.12 -28.72
C PHE A 6 -9.78 -9.71 -29.92
N ASN A 7 -9.10 -10.44 -30.83
CA ASN A 7 -9.77 -11.04 -31.98
C ASN A 7 -10.71 -12.18 -31.54
N GLY A 8 -12.01 -11.90 -31.53
CA GLY A 8 -13.09 -12.88 -31.29
C GLY A 8 -13.60 -12.98 -29.83
N ALA A 9 -13.03 -12.24 -28.87
CA ALA A 9 -13.58 -12.19 -27.53
C ALA A 9 -14.88 -11.40 -27.50
N LYS A 10 -15.88 -11.91 -26.78
CA LYS A 10 -17.18 -11.24 -26.61
C LYS A 10 -17.13 -10.28 -25.43
N LEU A 11 -17.72 -9.12 -25.61
CA LEU A 11 -17.97 -8.20 -24.47
C LEU A 11 -18.77 -8.94 -23.41
N MET A 12 -18.35 -8.81 -22.17
CA MET A 12 -19.01 -9.37 -21.00
C MET A 12 -19.47 -8.21 -20.10
N PRO A 13 -20.76 -7.87 -20.05
CA PRO A 13 -21.25 -6.87 -19.12
C PRO A 13 -21.02 -7.31 -17.68
N SER A 14 -21.01 -6.36 -16.76
CA SER A 14 -20.97 -6.69 -15.33
C SER A 14 -22.20 -7.53 -14.95
N PRO A 15 -22.03 -8.68 -14.30
CA PRO A 15 -23.16 -9.45 -13.80
C PRO A 15 -23.80 -8.83 -12.55
N TRP A 16 -23.14 -7.83 -11.95
CA TRP A 16 -23.60 -7.13 -10.74
C TRP A 16 -24.14 -5.75 -11.09
N LYS A 17 -25.09 -5.28 -10.29
CA LYS A 17 -25.69 -3.97 -10.42
C LYS A 17 -24.76 -2.90 -9.82
N PHE A 18 -24.92 -1.69 -10.34
CA PHE A 18 -24.32 -0.50 -9.76
C PHE A 18 -25.45 0.40 -9.24
N HIS A 19 -25.19 1.06 -8.13
CA HIS A 19 -26.13 1.96 -7.49
C HIS A 19 -25.45 3.28 -7.19
N GLN A 20 -26.21 4.37 -7.24
CA GLN A 20 -25.75 5.65 -6.72
C GLN A 20 -25.70 5.58 -5.20
N ARG A 21 -24.59 6.06 -4.61
CA ARG A 21 -24.31 6.05 -3.19
C ARG A 21 -23.98 7.46 -2.70
N GLY A 22 -24.29 7.72 -1.41
CA GLY A 22 -24.11 9.01 -0.80
C GLY A 22 -24.99 10.11 -1.39
N GLU A 23 -24.82 11.32 -0.89
CA GLU A 23 -25.46 12.53 -1.44
C GLU A 23 -24.83 12.93 -2.78
N SER A 24 -23.54 12.60 -2.95
CA SER A 24 -22.78 12.80 -4.19
C SER A 24 -23.29 11.97 -5.38
N GLY A 25 -24.00 10.88 -5.12
CA GLY A 25 -24.54 10.00 -6.15
C GLY A 25 -23.48 9.20 -6.91
N LEU A 26 -22.33 8.88 -6.29
CA LEU A 26 -21.29 8.07 -6.91
C LEU A 26 -21.80 6.67 -7.27
N TRP A 27 -21.53 6.23 -8.50
CA TRP A 27 -21.90 4.90 -8.95
C TRP A 27 -20.94 3.84 -8.42
N MET A 28 -21.43 2.96 -7.56
CA MET A 28 -20.66 1.89 -6.94
C MET A 28 -21.36 0.53 -7.07
N SER A 29 -20.58 -0.54 -7.14
CA SER A 29 -21.09 -1.90 -7.27
C SER A 29 -21.85 -2.34 -6.02
N GLU A 30 -22.87 -3.18 -6.20
CA GLU A 30 -23.58 -3.86 -5.11
C GLU A 30 -22.69 -4.84 -4.31
N LEU A 31 -21.50 -5.15 -4.83
CA LEU A 31 -20.53 -6.02 -4.15
C LEU A 31 -19.81 -5.36 -2.96
N VAL A 32 -19.89 -4.02 -2.84
CA VAL A 32 -19.22 -3.25 -1.79
C VAL A 32 -20.20 -2.28 -1.12
N PRO A 33 -21.29 -2.78 -0.51
CA PRO A 33 -22.34 -1.95 0.05
C PRO A 33 -21.88 -1.16 1.29
N GLU A 34 -20.97 -1.70 2.10
CA GLU A 34 -20.47 -1.03 3.31
C GLU A 34 -19.50 0.10 2.95
N ILE A 35 -18.56 -0.12 2.04
CA ILE A 35 -17.70 0.93 1.48
C ILE A 35 -18.56 2.02 0.83
N GLY A 36 -19.64 1.64 0.15
CA GLY A 36 -20.56 2.56 -0.50
C GLY A 36 -21.22 3.58 0.45
N LYS A 37 -21.27 3.33 1.76
CA LYS A 37 -21.76 4.29 2.78
C LYS A 37 -20.80 5.47 2.96
N HIS A 38 -19.57 5.36 2.47
CA HIS A 38 -18.51 6.38 2.52
C HIS A 38 -18.28 7.07 1.17
N ALA A 39 -19.25 6.99 0.25
CA ALA A 39 -19.13 7.58 -1.09
C ALA A 39 -18.82 9.08 -1.05
N ASP A 40 -19.39 9.81 -0.08
CA ASP A 40 -19.21 11.26 0.03
C ASP A 40 -17.82 11.67 0.53
N GLU A 41 -17.06 10.76 1.14
CA GLU A 41 -15.66 10.95 1.53
C GLU A 41 -14.68 10.53 0.43
N MET A 42 -15.13 9.86 -0.62
CA MET A 42 -14.28 9.20 -1.62
C MET A 42 -14.15 10.01 -2.90
N CYS A 43 -12.96 10.01 -3.48
CA CYS A 43 -12.71 10.38 -4.87
C CYS A 43 -12.41 9.12 -5.68
N LEU A 44 -13.24 8.80 -6.66
CA LEU A 44 -13.04 7.70 -7.59
C LEU A 44 -12.25 8.19 -8.81
N ILE A 45 -11.01 7.72 -8.99
CA ILE A 45 -10.19 8.02 -10.18
C ILE A 45 -10.41 6.90 -11.18
N ARG A 46 -11.26 7.15 -12.19
CA ARG A 46 -11.73 6.13 -13.15
C ARG A 46 -10.91 6.04 -14.43
N SER A 47 -9.90 6.87 -14.54
CA SER A 47 -9.06 7.02 -15.75
C SER A 47 -7.61 6.62 -15.52
N MET A 48 -7.34 5.79 -14.51
CA MET A 48 -6.00 5.27 -14.27
C MET A 48 -5.47 4.46 -15.45
N HIS A 49 -4.18 4.59 -15.75
CA HIS A 49 -3.47 3.71 -16.67
C HIS A 49 -1.99 3.56 -16.27
N CYS A 50 -1.38 2.47 -16.71
CA CYS A 50 0.03 2.19 -16.46
C CYS A 50 0.69 1.54 -17.67
N ASP A 51 2.04 1.39 -17.65
CA ASP A 51 2.80 0.91 -18.80
C ASP A 51 2.76 -0.62 -18.96
N GLN A 52 2.45 -1.35 -17.89
CA GLN A 52 2.69 -2.78 -17.82
C GLN A 52 1.41 -3.59 -17.63
N PRO A 53 1.14 -4.59 -18.49
CA PRO A 53 0.00 -5.49 -18.34
C PRO A 53 0.32 -6.77 -17.56
N ILE A 54 1.49 -6.86 -16.92
CA ILE A 54 1.97 -8.08 -16.23
C ILE A 54 2.21 -7.75 -14.75
N HIS A 55 1.59 -8.51 -13.84
CA HIS A 55 1.61 -8.27 -12.39
C HIS A 55 2.96 -7.85 -11.80
N PRO A 56 4.06 -8.61 -11.88
CA PRO A 56 5.29 -8.22 -11.19
C PRO A 56 5.82 -6.84 -11.58
N ARG A 57 5.72 -6.50 -12.88
CA ARG A 57 6.21 -5.21 -13.39
C ARG A 57 5.25 -4.07 -13.08
N ALA A 58 3.94 -4.29 -13.23
CA ALA A 58 2.93 -3.29 -12.92
C ALA A 58 2.89 -2.97 -11.42
N MET A 59 2.96 -3.99 -10.58
CA MET A 59 3.08 -3.84 -9.13
C MET A 59 4.33 -3.04 -8.74
N THR A 60 5.49 -3.36 -9.34
CA THR A 60 6.72 -2.60 -9.10
C THR A 60 6.57 -1.14 -9.55
N GLN A 61 5.95 -0.89 -10.71
CA GLN A 61 5.68 0.46 -11.18
C GLN A 61 4.75 1.23 -10.24
N MET A 62 3.68 0.60 -9.75
CA MET A 62 2.74 1.22 -8.81
C MET A 62 3.41 1.61 -7.50
N HIS A 63 4.35 0.80 -7.00
CA HIS A 63 5.02 1.08 -5.73
C HIS A 63 6.23 2.02 -5.86
N THR A 64 6.94 1.99 -7.00
CA THR A 64 8.25 2.63 -7.12
C THR A 64 8.37 3.63 -8.27
N GLY A 65 7.30 3.83 -9.05
CA GLY A 65 7.31 4.66 -10.26
C GLY A 65 8.11 4.06 -11.43
N ASN A 66 8.65 2.85 -11.28
CA ASN A 66 9.46 2.24 -12.35
C ASN A 66 9.24 0.73 -12.43
N ALA A 67 8.99 0.21 -13.65
CA ALA A 67 8.70 -1.20 -13.87
C ALA A 67 9.94 -2.10 -14.06
N GLN A 68 11.12 -1.52 -14.23
CA GLN A 68 12.31 -2.26 -14.67
C GLN A 68 13.48 -2.17 -13.69
N PHE A 69 13.68 -1.01 -13.09
CA PHE A 69 14.82 -0.75 -12.23
C PHE A 69 14.41 -0.76 -10.76
N VAL A 70 15.33 -1.20 -9.91
CA VAL A 70 15.15 -1.09 -8.45
C VAL A 70 15.18 0.38 -8.06
N ARG A 71 14.09 0.87 -7.49
CA ARG A 71 13.88 2.26 -7.04
C ARG A 71 13.28 2.26 -5.65
N PRO A 72 13.45 3.35 -4.88
CA PRO A 72 12.76 3.48 -3.61
C PRO A 72 11.25 3.47 -3.82
N SER A 73 10.54 2.82 -2.90
CA SER A 73 9.09 2.76 -2.91
C SER A 73 8.45 4.10 -2.52
N LEU A 74 7.15 4.26 -2.84
CA LEU A 74 6.34 5.42 -2.42
C LEU A 74 6.45 5.65 -0.90
N GLY A 75 6.31 4.58 -0.08
CA GLY A 75 6.47 4.69 1.36
C GLY A 75 7.87 5.14 1.78
N ALA A 76 8.93 4.66 1.11
CA ALA A 76 10.29 5.11 1.35
C ALA A 76 10.51 6.59 0.99
N TRP A 77 9.96 7.06 -0.14
CA TRP A 77 9.99 8.47 -0.53
C TRP A 77 9.19 9.35 0.43
N THR A 78 8.01 8.90 0.86
CA THR A 78 7.19 9.62 1.85
C THR A 78 7.95 9.79 3.16
N LEU A 79 8.57 8.71 3.65
CA LEU A 79 9.36 8.78 4.88
C LEU A 79 10.62 9.63 4.73
N TYR A 80 11.28 9.60 3.56
CA TYR A 80 12.42 10.46 3.27
C TYR A 80 12.04 11.95 3.25
N GLY A 81 10.85 12.29 2.72
CA GLY A 81 10.38 13.66 2.64
C GLY A 81 9.84 14.23 3.95
N LEU A 82 9.13 13.43 4.73
CA LEU A 82 8.40 13.87 5.92
C LEU A 82 9.04 13.46 7.24
N GLY A 83 9.92 12.45 7.24
CA GLY A 83 10.41 11.85 8.48
C GLY A 83 9.32 11.05 9.22
N THR A 84 9.58 10.78 10.49
CA THR A 84 8.66 10.08 11.40
C THR A 84 8.29 10.93 12.60
N GLU A 85 7.09 10.76 13.12
CA GLU A 85 6.64 11.41 14.37
C GLU A 85 6.91 10.55 15.59
N ASN A 86 7.18 9.26 15.40
CA ASN A 86 7.47 8.32 16.48
C ASN A 86 8.83 7.65 16.27
N GLU A 87 9.80 8.00 17.11
CA GLU A 87 11.15 7.45 17.03
C GLU A 87 11.26 5.98 17.50
N ASN A 88 10.23 5.44 18.16
CA ASN A 88 10.20 4.07 18.67
C ASN A 88 9.51 3.07 17.75
N LEU A 89 8.91 3.56 16.66
CA LEU A 89 8.23 2.76 15.66
C LEU A 89 8.83 3.01 14.27
N PRO A 90 8.74 2.03 13.35
CA PRO A 90 9.16 2.26 11.98
C PRO A 90 8.22 3.29 11.34
N GLY A 91 8.77 4.24 10.61
CA GLY A 91 7.95 5.25 9.93
C GLY A 91 7.20 4.70 8.72
N PHE A 92 7.61 3.54 8.18
CA PHE A 92 6.91 2.80 7.13
C PHE A 92 6.68 1.34 7.54
N VAL A 93 5.43 0.91 7.57
CA VAL A 93 5.00 -0.46 7.92
C VAL A 93 4.26 -1.09 6.75
N ALA A 94 4.65 -2.30 6.35
CA ALA A 94 3.94 -3.13 5.39
C ALA A 94 3.30 -4.34 6.10
N LEU A 95 1.97 -4.36 6.18
CA LEU A 95 1.18 -5.42 6.82
C LEU A 95 0.92 -6.56 5.85
N ASN A 96 1.27 -7.77 6.26
CA ASN A 96 1.13 -8.99 5.44
C ASN A 96 1.63 -8.82 4.00
N PRO A 97 2.88 -8.35 3.80
CA PRO A 97 3.42 -8.02 2.49
C PRO A 97 3.44 -9.22 1.56
N GLN A 98 3.46 -8.99 0.26
CA GLN A 98 3.61 -10.09 -0.71
C GLN A 98 5.01 -10.69 -0.65
N ALA A 99 5.08 -12.03 -0.62
CA ALA A 99 6.34 -12.78 -0.46
C ALA A 99 7.34 -12.55 -1.61
N THR A 100 6.86 -12.29 -2.82
CA THR A 100 7.66 -12.18 -4.05
C THR A 100 8.03 -10.76 -4.45
N ALA A 101 7.56 -9.75 -3.74
CA ALA A 101 7.67 -8.33 -4.12
C ALA A 101 8.49 -7.51 -3.11
N ALA A 102 9.66 -8.02 -2.70
CA ALA A 102 10.49 -7.39 -1.67
C ALA A 102 10.89 -5.93 -2.00
N GLN A 103 11.06 -5.61 -3.28
CA GLN A 103 11.42 -4.26 -3.75
C GLN A 103 10.27 -3.24 -3.59
N ASN A 104 9.03 -3.68 -3.51
CA ASN A 104 7.87 -2.80 -3.35
C ASN A 104 7.87 -2.07 -2.00
N TYR A 105 8.62 -2.57 -1.02
CA TYR A 105 8.77 -1.99 0.32
C TYR A 105 10.19 -1.47 0.56
N GLY A 106 11.03 -1.47 -0.48
CA GLY A 106 12.45 -1.22 -0.37
C GLY A 106 12.80 0.27 -0.40
N ASN A 107 13.92 0.58 0.25
CA ASN A 107 14.57 1.89 0.21
C ASN A 107 15.47 2.06 -1.01
N ALA A 108 15.85 0.98 -1.71
CA ALA A 108 16.80 0.97 -2.84
C ALA A 108 18.10 1.74 -2.51
N PHE A 109 18.30 2.90 -3.14
CA PHE A 109 19.48 3.74 -2.92
C PHE A 109 19.30 4.79 -1.80
N LEU A 110 18.10 4.92 -1.22
CA LEU A 110 17.91 5.74 -0.02
C LEU A 110 18.53 5.05 1.20
N PRO A 111 18.94 5.80 2.24
CA PRO A 111 19.39 5.21 3.50
C PRO A 111 18.43 4.18 4.10
N ALA A 112 19.00 3.17 4.79
CA ALA A 112 18.27 2.00 5.28
C ALA A 112 17.10 2.33 6.22
N ILE A 113 17.16 3.46 6.92
CA ILE A 113 16.11 3.91 7.85
C ILE A 113 14.76 4.15 7.15
N TYR A 114 14.76 4.40 5.83
CA TYR A 114 13.54 4.64 5.04
C TYR A 114 12.92 3.35 4.50
N GLN A 115 13.49 2.18 4.79
CA GLN A 115 12.94 0.91 4.36
C GLN A 115 11.67 0.56 5.10
N GLY A 116 10.68 0.00 4.38
CA GLY A 116 9.45 -0.52 4.97
C GLY A 116 9.70 -1.74 5.85
N THR A 117 9.23 -1.69 7.09
CA THR A 117 9.25 -2.81 8.03
C THR A 117 8.08 -3.73 7.75
N LYS A 118 8.38 -5.00 7.50
CA LYS A 118 7.38 -6.02 7.21
C LYS A 118 6.82 -6.61 8.49
N VAL A 119 5.50 -6.53 8.65
CA VAL A 119 4.76 -7.01 9.82
C VAL A 119 3.72 -8.04 9.37
N GLY A 120 3.60 -9.14 10.10
CA GLY A 120 2.69 -10.22 9.76
C GLY A 120 3.31 -11.27 8.83
N ARG A 121 2.46 -12.15 8.30
CA ARG A 121 2.89 -13.26 7.43
C ARG A 121 2.87 -12.82 5.97
N PRO A 122 3.95 -13.04 5.19
CA PRO A 122 3.94 -12.79 3.77
C PRO A 122 2.84 -13.57 3.07
N GLN A 123 2.08 -12.88 2.20
CA GLN A 123 1.02 -13.48 1.38
C GLN A 123 1.57 -13.98 0.04
N GLY A 124 0.97 -15.04 -0.51
CA GLY A 124 1.28 -15.60 -1.82
C GLY A 124 2.11 -16.88 -1.79
N PRO A 125 2.40 -17.48 -2.97
CA PRO A 125 3.15 -18.71 -3.05
C PRO A 125 4.58 -18.52 -2.54
N ARG A 126 5.00 -19.40 -1.64
CA ARG A 126 6.38 -19.41 -1.14
C ARG A 126 7.34 -19.78 -2.28
N PRO A 127 8.52 -19.13 -2.38
CA PRO A 127 9.59 -19.60 -3.24
C PRO A 127 9.87 -21.08 -2.99
N ALA A 128 10.14 -21.85 -4.04
CA ALA A 128 10.35 -23.29 -3.94
C ALA A 128 11.42 -23.68 -2.90
N MET A 129 12.48 -22.88 -2.77
CA MET A 129 13.53 -23.07 -1.76
C MET A 129 13.05 -22.88 -0.31
N ALA A 130 12.01 -22.10 -0.09
CA ALA A 130 11.49 -21.83 1.26
C ALA A 130 10.37 -22.79 1.70
N ARG A 131 9.89 -23.66 0.82
CA ARG A 131 8.80 -24.61 1.12
C ARG A 131 9.17 -25.65 2.17
N ASN A 132 10.44 -26.01 2.25
CA ASN A 132 10.96 -27.06 3.15
C ASN A 132 11.61 -26.51 4.43
N LEU A 133 11.67 -25.19 4.60
CA LEU A 133 12.12 -24.62 5.85
C LEU A 133 11.00 -24.74 6.89
N PRO A 134 11.30 -25.24 8.11
CA PRO A 134 10.31 -25.25 9.18
C PRO A 134 9.77 -23.83 9.36
N MET A 135 8.45 -23.71 9.38
CA MET A 135 7.82 -22.48 9.89
C MET A 135 8.22 -22.42 11.36
N GLY A 136 9.11 -21.49 11.72
CA GLY A 136 9.37 -21.23 13.12
C GLY A 136 8.04 -21.05 13.83
N ASN A 137 7.86 -21.75 14.92
CA ASN A 137 6.66 -21.71 15.77
C ASN A 137 6.46 -20.35 16.46
N ASN A 138 7.31 -19.38 16.15
CA ASN A 138 7.20 -18.03 16.65
C ASN A 138 6.09 -17.32 15.86
N GLY A 139 4.86 -17.45 16.35
CA GLY A 139 3.70 -16.70 15.91
C GLY A 139 3.82 -15.18 16.17
N GLY A 140 5.03 -14.67 16.29
CA GLY A 140 5.32 -13.26 16.39
C GLY A 140 4.95 -12.54 15.09
N ALA A 141 4.17 -11.47 15.20
CA ALA A 141 3.71 -10.69 14.06
C ALA A 141 4.86 -9.98 13.32
N VAL A 142 6.04 -9.89 13.93
CA VAL A 142 7.27 -9.36 13.33
C VAL A 142 8.36 -10.43 13.42
N PRO A 143 8.84 -10.92 12.27
CA PRO A 143 9.95 -11.87 12.26
C PRO A 143 11.19 -11.26 12.96
N ASP A 144 11.86 -12.06 13.78
CA ASP A 144 13.14 -11.71 14.39
C ASP A 144 13.16 -10.44 15.27
N ILE A 145 12.00 -9.97 15.75
CA ILE A 145 11.93 -8.81 16.63
C ILE A 145 12.64 -9.05 17.97
N GLU A 146 12.66 -10.28 18.45
CA GLU A 146 13.35 -10.70 19.67
C GLU A 146 14.48 -11.68 19.36
N ASN A 147 15.59 -11.53 20.04
CA ASN A 147 16.66 -12.52 20.02
C ASN A 147 16.58 -13.40 21.29
N PRO A 148 16.04 -14.63 21.18
CA PRO A 148 15.87 -15.48 22.36
C PRO A 148 17.19 -15.97 23.00
N ARG A 149 18.33 -15.74 22.33
CA ARG A 149 19.65 -16.16 22.80
C ARG A 149 20.37 -15.09 23.64
N LEU A 150 19.85 -13.86 23.63
CA LEU A 150 20.49 -12.72 24.30
C LEU A 150 19.52 -12.04 25.24
N THR A 151 20.03 -11.64 26.41
CA THR A 151 19.28 -10.73 27.28
C THR A 151 19.24 -9.34 26.63
N ARG A 152 18.21 -8.54 26.96
CA ARG A 152 18.10 -7.17 26.48
C ARG A 152 19.34 -6.32 26.79
N LYS A 153 19.92 -6.52 27.97
CA LYS A 153 21.18 -5.86 28.36
C LYS A 153 22.34 -6.25 27.44
N SER A 154 22.46 -7.53 27.10
CA SER A 154 23.51 -8.01 26.19
C SER A 154 23.28 -7.47 24.76
N GLN A 155 22.05 -7.40 24.29
CA GLN A 155 21.72 -6.80 22.99
C GLN A 155 22.09 -5.32 22.96
N ARG A 156 21.76 -4.54 24.02
CA ARG A 156 22.14 -3.12 24.11
C ARG A 156 23.67 -2.96 24.03
N SER A 157 24.43 -3.76 24.81
CA SER A 157 25.88 -3.72 24.77
C SER A 157 26.48 -4.06 23.41
N GLN A 158 25.86 -4.99 22.66
CA GLN A 158 26.27 -5.28 21.28
C GLN A 158 26.01 -4.11 20.32
N ILE A 159 24.84 -3.49 20.41
CA ILE A 159 24.50 -2.33 19.59
C ILE A 159 25.43 -1.16 19.91
N ASP A 160 25.68 -0.88 21.19
CA ASP A 160 26.61 0.16 21.62
C ASP A 160 28.02 -0.06 21.04
N PHE A 161 28.50 -1.31 21.06
CA PHE A 161 29.79 -1.65 20.46
C PHE A 161 29.82 -1.46 18.94
N ILE A 162 28.79 -1.93 18.23
CA ILE A 162 28.65 -1.74 16.76
C ILE A 162 28.63 -0.25 16.42
N GLN A 163 27.91 0.55 17.20
CA GLN A 163 27.82 1.99 16.99
C GLN A 163 29.15 2.70 17.22
N GLN A 164 29.93 2.30 18.26
CA GLN A 164 31.27 2.82 18.47
C GLN A 164 32.18 2.55 17.27
N LEU A 165 32.11 1.34 16.69
CA LEU A 165 32.86 1.01 15.48
C LEU A 165 32.42 1.87 14.27
N ASN A 166 31.12 2.04 14.07
CA ASN A 166 30.58 2.86 12.98
C ASN A 166 30.95 4.34 13.14
N GLN A 167 30.84 4.89 14.37
CA GLN A 167 31.27 6.26 14.66
C GLN A 167 32.78 6.47 14.45
N SER A 168 33.57 5.47 14.79
CA SER A 168 35.04 5.50 14.52
C SER A 168 35.33 5.51 13.03
N LYS A 169 34.49 4.85 12.22
CA LYS A 169 34.57 4.89 10.76
C LYS A 169 34.17 6.27 10.22
N LEU A 170 33.03 6.80 10.64
CA LEU A 170 32.55 8.14 10.23
C LEU A 170 33.56 9.24 10.56
N SER A 171 34.25 9.17 11.72
CA SER A 171 35.25 10.16 12.11
C SER A 171 36.53 10.12 11.24
N LYS A 172 36.84 8.97 10.62
CA LYS A 172 38.00 8.81 9.73
C LYS A 172 37.67 9.11 8.28
N ASP A 173 36.53 8.63 7.80
CA ASP A 173 36.16 8.63 6.39
C ASP A 173 35.20 9.79 6.03
N GLY A 174 34.74 10.55 7.04
CA GLY A 174 33.73 11.60 6.90
C GLY A 174 32.31 11.06 7.00
N VAL A 175 31.33 11.96 6.85
CA VAL A 175 29.89 11.62 6.92
C VAL A 175 29.49 10.75 5.74
N ASP A 176 28.97 9.54 6.01
CA ASP A 176 28.39 8.64 5.03
C ASP A 176 26.93 8.36 5.42
N PRO A 177 25.92 8.88 4.68
CA PRO A 177 24.51 8.71 4.98
C PRO A 177 24.09 7.22 5.04
N ASN A 178 24.78 6.32 4.35
CA ASN A 178 24.47 4.89 4.40
C ASN A 178 24.89 4.29 5.75
N VAL A 179 26.05 4.69 6.27
CA VAL A 179 26.54 4.22 7.59
C VAL A 179 25.65 4.78 8.70
N GLU A 180 25.30 6.07 8.63
CA GLU A 180 24.36 6.69 9.57
C GLU A 180 22.99 6.00 9.55
N GLY A 181 22.42 5.73 8.37
CA GLY A 181 21.17 5.01 8.25
C GLY A 181 21.21 3.59 8.80
N VAL A 182 22.34 2.91 8.73
CA VAL A 182 22.53 1.59 9.37
C VAL A 182 22.54 1.72 10.90
N ILE A 183 23.25 2.70 11.45
CA ILE A 183 23.27 2.99 12.89
C ILE A 183 21.85 3.24 13.42
N GLU A 184 21.12 4.13 12.76
CA GLU A 184 19.73 4.46 13.10
C GLU A 184 18.80 3.25 13.00
N SER A 185 18.99 2.39 11.99
CA SER A 185 18.20 1.17 11.82
C SER A 185 18.38 0.16 12.96
N TYR A 186 19.60 0.00 13.47
CA TYR A 186 19.85 -0.85 14.64
C TYR A 186 19.21 -0.29 15.92
N GLU A 187 19.28 1.01 16.12
CA GLU A 187 18.64 1.66 17.27
C GLU A 187 17.11 1.54 17.20
N LEU A 188 16.55 1.79 16.03
CA LEU A 188 15.12 1.63 15.82
C LEU A 188 14.68 0.18 16.09
N ALA A 189 15.39 -0.81 15.52
CA ALA A 189 15.08 -2.22 15.73
C ALA A 189 15.10 -2.62 17.22
N PHE A 190 16.01 -2.05 18.00
CA PHE A 190 16.07 -2.29 19.43
C PHE A 190 14.90 -1.65 20.19
N ARG A 191 14.51 -0.39 19.84
CA ARG A 191 13.37 0.29 20.46
C ARG A 191 12.04 -0.37 20.12
N MET A 192 11.89 -0.85 18.89
CA MET A 192 10.70 -1.55 18.41
C MET A 192 10.33 -2.79 19.22
N GLN A 193 11.31 -3.49 19.82
CA GLN A 193 11.08 -4.72 20.57
C GLN A 193 10.05 -4.54 21.69
N ASP A 194 9.93 -3.36 22.28
CA ASP A 194 8.97 -3.08 23.34
C ASP A 194 7.68 -2.43 22.81
N ALA A 195 7.81 -1.51 21.86
CA ALA A 195 6.70 -0.68 21.40
C ALA A 195 5.76 -1.44 20.47
N LEU A 196 6.33 -2.19 19.52
CA LEU A 196 5.58 -2.81 18.44
C LEU A 196 4.65 -3.95 18.93
N PRO A 197 5.08 -4.90 19.77
CA PRO A 197 4.18 -5.93 20.30
C PRO A 197 2.98 -5.38 21.07
N LYS A 198 3.18 -4.33 21.87
CA LYS A 198 2.10 -3.67 22.63
C LYS A 198 1.09 -3.00 21.69
N LEU A 199 1.58 -2.33 20.66
CA LEU A 199 0.72 -1.66 19.68
C LEU A 199 -0.11 -2.66 18.87
N MET A 200 0.45 -3.83 18.59
CA MET A 200 -0.20 -4.90 17.84
C MET A 200 -1.18 -5.75 18.66
N ASP A 201 -1.19 -5.58 19.96
CA ASP A 201 -2.20 -6.20 20.81
C ASP A 201 -3.55 -5.52 20.57
N LEU A 202 -4.57 -6.32 20.24
CA LEU A 202 -5.94 -5.87 20.04
C LEU A 202 -6.84 -6.17 21.24
N GLY A 203 -6.27 -6.69 22.33
CA GLY A 203 -7.01 -7.08 23.53
C GLY A 203 -7.68 -5.92 24.26
N ASP A 204 -7.16 -4.70 24.09
CA ASP A 204 -7.70 -3.48 24.69
C ASP A 204 -8.82 -2.83 23.86
N GLU A 205 -9.11 -3.33 22.66
CA GLU A 205 -10.14 -2.79 21.80
C GLU A 205 -11.54 -3.24 22.25
N SER A 206 -12.52 -2.32 22.18
CA SER A 206 -13.90 -2.65 22.54
C SER A 206 -14.52 -3.65 21.56
N GLU A 207 -15.46 -4.47 22.04
CA GLU A 207 -16.24 -5.38 21.18
C GLU A 207 -16.90 -4.62 20.02
N LYS A 208 -17.40 -3.41 20.26
CA LYS A 208 -17.98 -2.55 19.21
C LYS A 208 -16.97 -2.16 18.15
N THR A 209 -15.71 -1.91 18.54
CA THR A 209 -14.62 -1.65 17.58
C THR A 209 -14.34 -2.90 16.78
N LEU A 210 -14.18 -4.06 17.42
CA LEU A 210 -13.91 -5.31 16.74
C LEU A 210 -15.02 -5.67 15.73
N GLU A 211 -16.29 -5.53 16.12
CA GLU A 211 -17.46 -5.73 15.25
C GLU A 211 -17.47 -4.79 14.04
N MET A 212 -17.12 -3.51 14.23
CA MET A 212 -17.08 -2.51 13.16
C MET A 212 -16.10 -2.90 12.05
N TYR A 213 -14.98 -3.53 12.39
CA TYR A 213 -13.99 -4.04 11.44
C TYR A 213 -14.30 -5.48 10.96
N GLY A 214 -15.37 -6.11 11.43
CA GLY A 214 -15.70 -7.51 11.13
C GLY A 214 -14.69 -8.51 11.70
N ILE A 215 -14.05 -8.18 12.82
CA ILE A 215 -13.13 -9.08 13.54
C ILE A 215 -13.92 -10.13 14.29
N ASN A 216 -13.44 -11.36 14.30
CA ASN A 216 -14.11 -12.58 14.77
C ASN A 216 -15.30 -13.02 13.90
N GLU A 217 -15.44 -12.47 12.68
CA GLU A 217 -16.44 -12.84 11.69
C GLU A 217 -15.76 -13.40 10.43
N ASN A 218 -16.32 -14.46 9.83
CA ASN A 218 -15.89 -14.93 8.52
C ASN A 218 -16.71 -14.24 7.41
N PRO A 219 -16.09 -13.80 6.31
CA PRO A 219 -14.67 -13.95 5.93
C PRO A 219 -13.78 -12.74 6.29
N THR A 220 -14.26 -11.79 7.08
CA THR A 220 -13.67 -10.44 7.28
C THR A 220 -12.55 -10.41 8.33
N ASP A 221 -12.48 -11.37 9.27
CA ASP A 221 -11.57 -11.35 10.43
C ASP A 221 -10.11 -10.99 10.06
N GLY A 222 -9.56 -11.68 9.09
CA GLY A 222 -8.15 -11.53 8.72
C GLY A 222 -7.80 -10.13 8.21
N PHE A 223 -8.63 -9.58 7.33
CA PHE A 223 -8.40 -8.24 6.78
C PHE A 223 -8.88 -7.15 7.75
N GLY A 224 -9.90 -7.42 8.54
CA GLY A 224 -10.37 -6.55 9.62
C GLY A 224 -9.27 -6.25 10.64
N ARG A 225 -8.53 -7.27 11.05
CA ARG A 225 -7.36 -7.10 11.94
C ARG A 225 -6.26 -6.25 11.31
N GLN A 226 -6.02 -6.38 10.00
CA GLN A 226 -5.05 -5.53 9.31
C GLN A 226 -5.52 -4.06 9.28
N CYS A 227 -6.78 -3.82 8.94
CA CYS A 227 -7.35 -2.46 8.92
C CYS A 227 -7.31 -1.82 10.31
N LEU A 228 -7.68 -2.55 11.37
CA LEU A 228 -7.60 -2.05 12.75
C LEU A 228 -6.15 -1.77 13.16
N MET A 229 -5.21 -2.65 12.82
CA MET A 229 -3.78 -2.40 13.05
C MET A 229 -3.30 -1.15 12.32
N ALA A 230 -3.70 -0.95 11.06
CA ALA A 230 -3.34 0.25 10.31
C ALA A 230 -3.78 1.52 11.03
N ARG A 231 -5.02 1.57 11.54
CA ARG A 231 -5.51 2.69 12.35
C ARG A 231 -4.65 2.91 13.60
N LYS A 232 -4.31 1.84 14.35
CA LYS A 232 -3.46 1.94 15.54
C LYS A 232 -2.05 2.46 15.20
N PHE A 233 -1.47 2.03 14.08
CA PHE A 233 -0.18 2.51 13.62
C PHE A 233 -0.21 4.01 13.27
N ILE A 234 -1.23 4.45 12.53
CA ILE A 234 -1.40 5.88 12.20
C ILE A 234 -1.59 6.71 13.47
N GLU A 235 -2.46 6.27 14.38
CA GLU A 235 -2.70 6.94 15.67
C GLU A 235 -1.43 7.04 16.53
N ALA A 236 -0.51 6.08 16.39
CA ALA A 236 0.79 6.07 17.05
C ALA A 236 1.89 6.86 16.32
N GLY A 237 1.57 7.57 15.23
CA GLY A 237 2.50 8.42 14.48
C GLY A 237 3.36 7.69 13.42
N VAL A 238 2.95 6.49 12.97
CA VAL A 238 3.57 5.83 11.83
C VAL A 238 3.17 6.57 10.54
N ARG A 239 4.15 7.00 9.76
CA ARG A 239 3.93 7.88 8.61
C ARG A 239 3.25 7.20 7.41
N PHE A 240 3.59 5.94 7.15
CA PHE A 240 3.08 5.20 6.00
C PHE A 240 2.76 3.76 6.38
N VAL A 241 1.52 3.33 6.15
CA VAL A 241 1.08 1.95 6.43
C VAL A 241 0.49 1.37 5.15
N GLU A 242 1.02 0.24 4.72
CA GLU A 242 0.54 -0.47 3.53
C GLU A 242 -0.07 -1.82 3.92
N LEU A 243 -1.29 -2.07 3.42
CA LEU A 243 -2.02 -3.32 3.58
C LEU A 243 -2.08 -4.04 2.24
N ASN A 244 -1.88 -5.35 2.26
CA ASN A 244 -2.01 -6.18 1.07
C ASN A 244 -3.18 -7.15 1.19
N HIS A 245 -4.00 -7.18 0.14
CA HIS A 245 -5.06 -8.17 -0.04
C HIS A 245 -4.90 -8.86 -1.40
N ALA A 246 -4.67 -10.17 -1.39
CA ALA A 246 -4.28 -10.94 -2.58
C ALA A 246 -5.46 -11.68 -3.24
N ASN A 247 -5.16 -12.33 -4.37
CA ASN A 247 -6.04 -13.25 -5.11
C ASN A 247 -7.21 -12.57 -5.84
N TRP A 248 -6.93 -11.46 -6.52
CA TRP A 248 -7.88 -10.76 -7.40
C TRP A 248 -7.71 -11.12 -8.89
N ASP A 249 -6.88 -12.10 -9.21
CA ASP A 249 -6.53 -12.46 -10.59
C ASP A 249 -7.49 -13.49 -11.19
N HIS A 250 -8.72 -13.04 -11.52
CA HIS A 250 -9.80 -13.89 -11.97
C HIS A 250 -9.85 -14.04 -13.50
N HIS A 251 -8.95 -14.87 -14.05
CA HIS A 251 -8.96 -15.25 -15.47
C HIS A 251 -10.07 -16.25 -15.83
N GLN A 252 -10.80 -16.75 -14.84
CA GLN A 252 -11.96 -17.65 -14.93
C GLN A 252 -12.71 -17.60 -13.60
N ARG A 253 -13.96 -18.08 -13.59
CA ARG A 253 -14.81 -18.15 -12.40
C ARG A 253 -14.97 -16.83 -11.66
N LEU A 254 -15.05 -15.72 -12.43
CA LEU A 254 -15.17 -14.37 -11.85
C LEU A 254 -16.46 -14.24 -11.02
N ARG A 255 -17.57 -14.85 -11.50
CA ARG A 255 -18.87 -14.75 -10.85
C ARG A 255 -18.91 -15.40 -9.47
N ASP A 256 -18.12 -16.46 -9.29
CA ASP A 256 -18.02 -17.16 -8.02
C ASP A 256 -17.04 -16.47 -7.07
N GLN A 257 -15.89 -16.08 -7.59
CA GLN A 257 -14.73 -15.69 -6.76
C GLN A 257 -14.71 -14.19 -6.39
N LEU A 258 -15.21 -13.31 -7.26
CA LEU A 258 -15.16 -11.87 -6.98
C LEU A 258 -16.07 -11.46 -5.80
N PRO A 259 -17.30 -11.98 -5.64
CA PRO A 259 -18.10 -11.69 -4.45
C PRO A 259 -17.41 -12.09 -3.14
N ASP A 260 -16.75 -13.26 -3.11
CA ASP A 260 -16.03 -13.71 -1.92
C ASP A 260 -14.92 -12.70 -1.55
N LYS A 261 -14.14 -12.23 -2.55
CA LYS A 261 -13.08 -11.25 -2.32
C LYS A 261 -13.63 -9.88 -1.87
N CYS A 262 -14.73 -9.45 -2.44
CA CYS A 262 -15.40 -8.22 -1.99
C CYS A 262 -15.91 -8.35 -0.55
N ASN A 263 -16.50 -9.48 -0.19
CA ASN A 263 -16.96 -9.74 1.17
C ASN A 263 -15.83 -9.75 2.21
N GLU A 264 -14.62 -10.18 1.82
CA GLU A 264 -13.44 -10.17 2.71
C GLU A 264 -13.03 -8.74 3.10
N ILE A 265 -13.26 -7.72 2.24
CA ILE A 265 -12.72 -6.36 2.40
C ILE A 265 -13.75 -5.28 2.69
N ASP A 266 -15.02 -5.47 2.31
CA ASP A 266 -16.03 -4.41 2.32
C ASP A 266 -16.26 -3.83 3.72
N LYS A 267 -16.65 -4.67 4.69
CA LYS A 267 -16.84 -4.26 6.09
C LYS A 267 -15.55 -3.74 6.75
N PRO A 268 -14.37 -4.41 6.59
CA PRO A 268 -13.10 -3.91 7.12
C PRO A 268 -12.70 -2.51 6.65
N ILE A 269 -12.81 -2.23 5.35
CA ILE A 269 -12.46 -0.90 4.80
C ILE A 269 -13.45 0.15 5.29
N ALA A 270 -14.75 -0.14 5.27
CA ALA A 270 -15.77 0.75 5.81
C ALA A 270 -15.57 1.02 7.31
N GLY A 271 -15.15 0.00 8.07
CA GLY A 271 -14.76 0.12 9.47
C GLY A 271 -13.58 1.08 9.67
N LEU A 272 -12.54 0.94 8.85
CA LEU A 272 -11.38 1.83 8.87
C LEU A 272 -11.77 3.29 8.61
N LEU A 273 -12.53 3.56 7.54
CA LEU A 273 -12.97 4.91 7.20
C LEU A 273 -13.86 5.50 8.31
N SER A 274 -14.79 4.70 8.86
CA SER A 274 -15.65 5.10 9.97
C SER A 274 -14.86 5.43 11.23
N ASP A 275 -13.86 4.63 11.59
CA ASP A 275 -13.07 4.80 12.81
C ASP A 275 -12.15 6.02 12.69
N LEU A 276 -11.47 6.18 11.56
CA LEU A 276 -10.66 7.37 11.28
C LEU A 276 -11.50 8.64 11.35
N LYS A 277 -12.70 8.65 10.73
CA LYS A 277 -13.62 9.79 10.75
C LYS A 277 -14.08 10.11 12.17
N LYS A 278 -14.52 9.10 12.95
CA LYS A 278 -14.99 9.27 14.33
C LYS A 278 -13.91 9.81 15.26
N ARG A 279 -12.65 9.48 15.01
CA ARG A 279 -11.51 9.93 15.80
C ARG A 279 -10.95 11.29 15.34
N GLY A 280 -11.49 11.86 14.26
CA GLY A 280 -10.97 13.09 13.65
C GLY A 280 -9.62 12.90 12.95
N LEU A 281 -9.26 11.65 12.63
CA LEU A 281 -8.00 11.32 11.97
C LEU A 281 -8.10 11.30 10.45
N LEU A 282 -9.31 11.21 9.88
CA LEU A 282 -9.50 11.08 8.43
C LEU A 282 -9.01 12.32 7.68
N ASP A 283 -9.20 13.50 8.24
CA ASP A 283 -8.77 14.76 7.60
C ASP A 283 -7.24 14.88 7.48
N GLU A 284 -6.50 14.19 8.36
CA GLU A 284 -5.04 14.15 8.38
C GLU A 284 -4.46 12.83 7.83
N THR A 285 -5.31 11.90 7.43
CA THR A 285 -4.90 10.58 6.93
C THR A 285 -5.38 10.37 5.50
N LEU A 286 -4.46 10.31 4.55
CA LEU A 286 -4.77 9.94 3.18
C LEU A 286 -4.95 8.43 3.06
N VAL A 287 -6.17 7.97 2.85
CA VAL A 287 -6.50 6.56 2.59
C VAL A 287 -6.55 6.32 1.09
N ILE A 288 -5.78 5.35 0.62
CA ILE A 288 -5.66 5.04 -0.82
C ILE A 288 -5.98 3.57 -1.03
N TRP A 289 -6.79 3.28 -2.03
CA TRP A 289 -7.05 1.92 -2.50
C TRP A 289 -6.79 1.80 -4.00
N GLY A 290 -6.13 0.75 -4.40
CA GLY A 290 -5.87 0.50 -5.80
C GLY A 290 -5.26 -0.86 -6.07
N GLY A 291 -5.24 -1.22 -7.34
CA GLY A 291 -4.49 -2.32 -7.91
C GLY A 291 -3.60 -1.82 -9.04
N GLU A 292 -2.65 -2.62 -9.44
CA GLU A 292 -1.62 -2.26 -10.40
C GLU A 292 -2.14 -2.11 -11.84
N PHE A 293 -3.31 -2.66 -12.15
CA PHE A 293 -4.07 -2.48 -13.38
C PHE A 293 -5.52 -2.98 -13.20
N GLY A 294 -6.35 -2.76 -14.23
CA GLY A 294 -7.74 -3.23 -14.30
C GLY A 294 -7.91 -4.54 -15.07
N ARG A 295 -9.14 -4.77 -15.50
CA ARG A 295 -9.54 -5.97 -16.26
C ARG A 295 -10.22 -5.58 -17.57
N THR A 296 -10.03 -6.42 -18.60
CA THR A 296 -10.67 -6.18 -19.90
C THR A 296 -12.19 -6.30 -19.80
N PRO A 297 -12.94 -5.53 -20.62
CA PRO A 297 -14.37 -5.71 -20.74
C PRO A 297 -14.76 -6.99 -21.47
N ASP A 298 -13.81 -7.65 -22.12
CA ASP A 298 -14.00 -8.89 -22.86
C ASP A 298 -13.90 -10.12 -21.95
N ALA A 299 -14.70 -11.13 -22.24
CA ALA A 299 -14.65 -12.40 -21.55
C ALA A 299 -13.37 -13.18 -21.89
N GLN A 300 -12.78 -13.81 -20.85
CA GLN A 300 -11.68 -14.76 -20.98
C GLN A 300 -12.06 -16.06 -20.29
N ASN A 301 -11.77 -17.21 -20.90
CA ASN A 301 -12.01 -18.53 -20.33
C ASN A 301 -13.44 -18.75 -19.79
N GLY A 302 -14.42 -18.21 -20.51
CA GLY A 302 -15.86 -18.28 -20.14
C GLY A 302 -16.34 -17.02 -19.44
N ASP A 303 -16.08 -16.84 -18.15
CA ASP A 303 -16.54 -15.71 -17.34
C ASP A 303 -15.40 -14.94 -16.62
N GLY A 304 -14.15 -15.22 -16.94
CA GLY A 304 -13.03 -14.45 -16.46
C GLY A 304 -12.73 -13.20 -17.30
N ARG A 305 -11.72 -12.44 -16.87
CA ARG A 305 -11.22 -11.24 -17.57
C ARG A 305 -9.71 -11.23 -17.62
N ASP A 306 -9.15 -10.74 -18.73
CA ASP A 306 -7.70 -10.53 -18.87
C ASP A 306 -7.27 -9.19 -18.24
N HIS A 307 -5.96 -8.97 -18.14
CA HIS A 307 -5.36 -7.75 -17.63
C HIS A 307 -5.63 -6.56 -18.55
N ASN A 308 -5.94 -5.42 -17.96
CA ASN A 308 -6.11 -4.16 -18.67
C ASN A 308 -5.32 -3.03 -17.98
N ASN A 309 -4.17 -2.71 -18.52
CA ASN A 309 -3.35 -1.61 -18.02
C ASN A 309 -3.71 -0.23 -18.61
N LYS A 310 -4.69 -0.16 -19.51
CA LYS A 310 -5.06 1.08 -20.22
C LYS A 310 -6.22 1.84 -19.59
N GLY A 311 -6.99 1.20 -18.74
CA GLY A 311 -8.14 1.82 -18.08
C GLY A 311 -8.55 1.05 -16.85
N TYR A 312 -8.42 1.69 -15.64
CA TYR A 312 -8.84 1.09 -14.38
C TYR A 312 -9.18 2.18 -13.35
N THR A 313 -9.72 1.75 -12.23
CA THR A 313 -10.16 2.64 -11.16
C THR A 313 -9.33 2.43 -9.90
N THR A 314 -8.91 3.53 -9.29
CA THR A 314 -8.46 3.62 -7.90
C THR A 314 -9.35 4.59 -7.14
N TRP A 315 -9.26 4.62 -5.82
CA TRP A 315 -9.90 5.67 -5.05
C TRP A 315 -9.02 6.16 -3.92
N MET A 316 -9.33 7.38 -3.47
CA MET A 316 -8.70 8.04 -2.33
C MET A 316 -9.79 8.63 -1.43
N ALA A 317 -9.49 8.76 -0.12
CA ALA A 317 -10.35 9.42 0.85
C ALA A 317 -9.50 10.09 1.95
N GLY A 318 -10.00 11.18 2.52
CA GLY A 318 -9.31 11.92 3.58
C GLY A 318 -8.08 12.67 3.10
N GLY A 319 -7.28 13.19 4.04
CA GLY A 319 -5.98 13.81 3.76
C GLY A 319 -5.98 14.88 2.67
N GLY A 320 -6.99 15.76 2.64
CA GLY A 320 -7.08 16.82 1.63
C GLY A 320 -7.65 16.39 0.27
N VAL A 321 -8.21 15.18 0.17
CA VAL A 321 -8.92 14.72 -1.03
C VAL A 321 -10.33 15.32 -1.08
N ARG A 322 -10.74 15.77 -2.25
CA ARG A 322 -12.11 16.21 -2.49
C ARG A 322 -13.05 15.01 -2.57
N GLY A 323 -13.85 14.81 -1.53
CA GLY A 323 -14.84 13.73 -1.44
C GLY A 323 -16.03 13.90 -2.39
N GLY A 324 -16.77 12.81 -2.63
CA GLY A 324 -17.94 12.78 -3.49
C GLY A 324 -17.64 12.97 -4.98
N LEU A 325 -16.38 12.82 -5.42
CA LEU A 325 -15.94 13.11 -6.78
C LEU A 325 -15.69 11.84 -7.59
N SER A 326 -16.14 11.84 -8.84
CA SER A 326 -15.72 10.91 -9.89
C SER A 326 -14.84 11.65 -10.89
N TYR A 327 -13.55 11.28 -10.97
CA TYR A 327 -12.55 11.92 -11.83
C TYR A 327 -12.21 11.03 -13.03
N GLY A 328 -12.26 11.63 -14.22
CA GLY A 328 -11.92 10.99 -15.47
C GLY A 328 -12.87 9.88 -15.91
N ALA A 329 -12.68 9.39 -17.12
CA ALA A 329 -13.49 8.32 -17.69
C ALA A 329 -12.69 7.42 -18.63
N THR A 330 -13.19 6.19 -18.79
CA THR A 330 -12.81 5.29 -19.89
C THR A 330 -13.73 5.49 -21.09
N ASP A 331 -13.38 4.85 -22.20
CA ASP A 331 -14.30 4.70 -23.33
C ASP A 331 -15.59 3.95 -22.93
N ASP A 332 -16.60 3.94 -23.81
CA ASP A 332 -17.91 3.33 -23.56
C ASP A 332 -17.85 1.84 -23.20
N HIS A 333 -16.75 1.18 -23.49
CA HIS A 333 -16.55 -0.24 -23.24
C HIS A 333 -15.62 -0.52 -22.03
N GLY A 334 -15.00 0.51 -21.46
CA GLY A 334 -14.02 0.34 -20.38
C GLY A 334 -12.67 -0.22 -20.83
N ARG A 335 -12.28 -0.02 -22.10
CA ARG A 335 -11.03 -0.54 -22.67
C ARG A 335 -9.84 0.34 -22.36
N GLU A 336 -10.00 1.65 -22.50
CA GLU A 336 -8.93 2.60 -22.26
C GLU A 336 -9.45 3.92 -21.69
N SER A 337 -8.60 4.57 -20.90
CA SER A 337 -8.87 5.90 -20.39
C SER A 337 -8.89 6.91 -21.53
N VAL A 338 -9.93 7.76 -21.58
CA VAL A 338 -10.12 8.74 -22.67
C VAL A 338 -10.28 10.17 -22.18
N GLU A 339 -10.84 10.37 -20.99
CA GLU A 339 -11.05 11.67 -20.37
C GLU A 339 -10.22 11.82 -19.10
N ASP A 340 -9.62 12.98 -18.90
CA ASP A 340 -8.80 13.31 -17.72
C ASP A 340 -7.88 12.12 -17.31
N LYS A 341 -7.08 11.65 -18.26
CA LYS A 341 -6.23 10.46 -18.08
C LYS A 341 -5.28 10.64 -16.92
N CYS A 342 -5.19 9.63 -16.06
CA CYS A 342 -4.31 9.61 -14.91
C CYS A 342 -3.29 8.48 -15.03
N HIS A 343 -2.04 8.80 -15.37
CA HIS A 343 -0.95 7.86 -15.33
C HIS A 343 -0.51 7.58 -13.89
N VAL A 344 0.11 6.44 -13.62
CA VAL A 344 0.66 6.11 -12.29
C VAL A 344 1.59 7.22 -11.77
N HIS A 345 2.34 7.89 -12.63
CA HIS A 345 3.19 9.02 -12.21
C HIS A 345 2.39 10.26 -11.81
N ASP A 346 1.24 10.53 -12.43
CA ASP A 346 0.34 11.62 -12.03
C ASP A 346 -0.31 11.32 -10.68
N TRP A 347 -0.70 10.05 -10.49
CA TRP A 347 -1.20 9.55 -9.22
C TRP A 347 -0.16 9.69 -8.10
N HIS A 348 1.11 9.31 -8.34
CA HIS A 348 2.21 9.53 -7.40
C HIS A 348 2.46 11.01 -7.09
N ALA A 349 2.48 11.86 -8.13
CA ALA A 349 2.65 13.30 -7.96
C ALA A 349 1.56 13.89 -7.08
N THR A 350 0.31 13.45 -7.29
CA THR A 350 -0.84 13.91 -6.53
C THR A 350 -0.82 13.42 -5.09
N ILE A 351 -0.43 12.17 -4.85
CA ILE A 351 -0.24 11.65 -3.48
C ILE A 351 0.81 12.47 -2.73
N LEU A 352 1.96 12.70 -3.34
CA LEU A 352 3.02 13.49 -2.71
C LEU A 352 2.55 14.93 -2.43
N HIS A 353 1.81 15.53 -3.36
CA HIS A 353 1.23 16.87 -3.18
C HIS A 353 0.24 16.93 -2.00
N LEU A 354 -0.69 15.96 -1.90
CA LEU A 354 -1.63 15.84 -0.77
C LEU A 354 -0.91 15.65 0.57
N LEU A 355 0.27 15.05 0.57
CA LEU A 355 1.15 14.93 1.72
C LEU A 355 2.02 16.18 1.98
N GLY A 356 1.82 17.27 1.22
CA GLY A 356 2.57 18.51 1.36
C GLY A 356 3.98 18.47 0.73
N LEU A 357 4.26 17.49 -0.11
CA LEU A 357 5.55 17.28 -0.77
C LEU A 357 5.50 17.70 -2.24
N ASP A 358 6.47 18.49 -2.67
CA ASP A 358 6.70 18.78 -4.09
C ASP A 358 7.47 17.61 -4.74
N HIS A 359 6.80 16.86 -5.60
CA HIS A 359 7.37 15.66 -6.24
C HIS A 359 8.54 15.96 -7.17
N GLU A 360 8.70 17.21 -7.65
CA GLU A 360 9.82 17.62 -8.48
C GLU A 360 11.06 18.01 -7.66
N ARG A 361 10.83 18.56 -6.47
CA ARG A 361 11.88 18.97 -5.54
C ARG A 361 12.32 17.85 -4.60
N LEU A 362 11.45 16.86 -4.34
CA LEU A 362 11.77 15.69 -3.53
C LEU A 362 12.71 14.77 -4.32
N THR A 363 13.99 15.03 -4.23
CA THR A 363 15.03 14.34 -4.99
C THR A 363 16.11 13.77 -4.08
N TYR A 364 16.75 12.70 -4.54
CA TYR A 364 17.93 12.12 -3.92
C TYR A 364 19.03 11.93 -4.98
N ARG A 365 20.24 12.43 -4.68
CA ARG A 365 21.38 12.33 -5.59
C ARG A 365 22.05 10.95 -5.44
N TYR A 366 22.01 10.15 -6.48
CA TYR A 366 22.65 8.85 -6.54
C TYR A 366 23.30 8.62 -7.89
N ALA A 367 24.52 8.05 -7.90
CA ALA A 367 25.29 7.75 -9.12
C ALA A 367 25.31 8.91 -10.14
N GLY A 368 25.50 10.16 -9.65
CA GLY A 368 25.62 11.35 -10.50
C GLY A 368 24.31 11.98 -10.99
N ARG A 369 23.15 11.34 -10.73
CA ARG A 369 21.82 11.86 -11.11
C ARG A 369 20.97 12.14 -9.88
N ASN A 370 20.11 13.18 -9.96
CA ASN A 370 19.02 13.37 -9.01
C ASN A 370 17.83 12.51 -9.42
N PHE A 371 17.43 11.59 -8.52
CA PHE A 371 16.25 10.73 -8.71
C PHE A 371 15.07 11.29 -7.92
N ARG A 372 13.87 11.06 -8.42
CA ARG A 372 12.58 11.28 -7.77
C ARG A 372 11.63 10.14 -8.07
N LEU A 373 10.55 9.97 -7.28
CA LEU A 373 9.57 8.90 -7.45
C LEU A 373 8.94 8.90 -8.85
N THR A 374 8.60 10.07 -9.35
CA THR A 374 7.93 10.27 -10.64
C THR A 374 8.87 10.29 -11.85
N ASP A 375 10.16 10.05 -11.66
CA ASP A 375 11.22 10.17 -12.66
C ASP A 375 11.19 11.54 -13.36
N VAL A 376 10.90 11.58 -14.66
CA VAL A 376 10.77 12.84 -15.44
C VAL A 376 9.31 13.19 -15.75
N TYR A 377 8.37 12.45 -15.19
CA TYR A 377 6.93 12.52 -15.45
C TYR A 377 6.16 13.04 -14.23
N GLY A 378 4.85 12.96 -14.30
CA GLY A 378 3.92 13.25 -13.22
C GLY A 378 3.40 14.68 -13.24
N ASN A 379 2.09 14.80 -13.22
CA ASN A 379 1.39 16.08 -13.04
C ASN A 379 0.45 15.94 -11.84
N VAL A 380 0.42 16.92 -10.98
CA VAL A 380 -0.54 16.98 -9.88
C VAL A 380 -1.95 17.16 -10.47
N ILE A 381 -2.90 16.39 -9.98
CA ILE A 381 -4.31 16.47 -10.39
C ILE A 381 -5.05 17.40 -9.41
N ASP A 382 -4.93 18.70 -9.61
CA ASP A 382 -5.53 19.72 -8.72
C ASP A 382 -7.05 19.55 -8.53
N LYS A 383 -7.75 19.01 -9.52
CA LYS A 383 -9.21 18.80 -9.49
C LYS A 383 -9.67 17.88 -8.35
N ILE A 384 -8.80 16.98 -7.86
CA ILE A 384 -9.12 16.04 -6.78
C ILE A 384 -8.64 16.51 -5.41
N CYS A 385 -7.90 17.62 -5.36
CA CYS A 385 -7.47 18.24 -4.12
C CYS A 385 -8.54 19.22 -3.59
N SER A 386 -8.73 19.27 -2.27
CA SER A 386 -9.71 20.14 -1.59
C SER A 386 -9.13 21.52 -1.29
#